data_b12c024faed524ee8b4406b7e20c4b28
#
_entry.id   b12c024faed524ee8b4406b7e20c4b28
#
_cell.length_a   1.000
_cell.length_b   1.000
_cell.length_c   1.000
_cell.angle_alpha   90.00
_cell.angle_beta   90.00
_cell.angle_gamma   90.00
#
_symmetry.space_group_name_H-M   'P 1'
#
loop_
_entity.id
_entity.type
_entity.pdbx_description
1 polymer ?
#
loop_
_entity_poly.entity_id
_entity_poly.type
_entity_poly.pdbx_seq_one_letter_code
_entity_poly.pdbx_strand_id
1 'polypeptide(L)'
;YGYHVINNAATSCYLQIFNAATGSVTLGTTIPNISIGVGGAAATVAQTASLMGAIPMHNFSTAISIAGTTTQRGSTACGTGLDVNIFYK
;
A
#
# COMPACT_ATOMS: atom_id res chain seq x y z
N TYR A 1 -13.40 0.15 0.45
CA TYR A 1 -14.05 -1.15 0.59
C TYR A 1 -13.10 -2.33 0.62
N GLY A 2 -11.84 -2.12 0.31
CA GLY A 2 -10.86 -3.18 0.44
C GLY A 2 -9.66 -3.00 -0.47
N TYR A 3 -8.80 -4.00 -0.45
CA TYR A 3 -7.57 -4.02 -1.24
C TYR A 3 -7.16 -5.45 -1.52
N HIS A 4 -6.39 -5.61 -2.58
CA HIS A 4 -5.69 -6.85 -2.88
C HIS A 4 -4.30 -6.48 -3.38
N VAL A 5 -3.27 -6.91 -2.66
CA VAL A 5 -1.89 -6.53 -2.93
C VAL A 5 -1.06 -7.79 -3.09
N ILE A 6 -0.27 -7.86 -4.15
CA ILE A 6 0.62 -8.98 -4.44
C ILE A 6 2.05 -8.45 -4.48
N ASN A 7 2.94 -9.05 -3.68
CA ASN A 7 4.36 -8.71 -3.70
C ASN A 7 5.15 -9.85 -4.34
N ASN A 8 5.69 -9.59 -5.52
CA ASN A 8 6.55 -10.52 -6.26
C ASN A 8 8.04 -10.26 -6.02
N ALA A 9 8.39 -9.21 -5.30
CA ALA A 9 9.78 -8.89 -4.99
C ALA A 9 10.30 -9.78 -3.87
N ALA A 10 11.61 -10.01 -3.83
CA ALA A 10 12.25 -10.83 -2.80
C ALA A 10 12.24 -10.15 -1.42
N THR A 11 12.08 -8.85 -1.36
CA THR A 11 12.07 -8.08 -0.11
C THR A 11 10.67 -7.67 0.29
N SER A 12 10.45 -7.46 1.59
CA SER A 12 9.17 -6.97 2.09
C SER A 12 8.89 -5.56 1.57
N CYS A 13 7.60 -5.29 1.36
CA CYS A 13 7.14 -3.99 0.90
C CYS A 13 5.93 -3.56 1.74
N TYR A 14 5.81 -2.26 2.00
CA TYR A 14 4.69 -1.70 2.73
C TYR A 14 3.93 -0.76 1.79
N LEU A 15 2.63 -1.00 1.66
CA LEU A 15 1.75 -0.11 0.92
C LEU A 15 1.24 0.97 1.87
N GLN A 16 1.54 2.21 1.55
CA GLN A 16 1.04 3.37 2.29
C GLN A 16 -0.11 3.99 1.52
N ILE A 17 -1.22 4.24 2.18
CA ILE A 17 -2.41 4.85 1.58
C ILE A 17 -2.71 6.15 2.32
N PHE A 18 -2.84 7.23 1.56
CA PHE A 18 -3.01 8.58 2.10
C PHE A 18 -4.33 9.18 1.63
N ASN A 19 -5.04 9.84 2.55
CA ASN A 19 -6.21 10.67 2.20
C ASN A 19 -5.75 12.07 1.83
N ALA A 20 -5.05 12.18 0.71
CA ALA A 20 -4.50 13.45 0.24
C ALA A 20 -4.17 13.36 -1.25
N ALA A 21 -4.15 14.49 -1.94
CA ALA A 21 -3.62 14.54 -3.30
C ALA A 21 -2.11 14.28 -3.29
N THR A 22 -1.59 13.71 -4.38
CA THR A 22 -0.18 13.31 -4.47
C THR A 22 0.79 14.46 -4.14
N GLY A 23 0.47 15.67 -4.59
CA GLY A 23 1.31 16.84 -4.32
C GLY A 23 1.38 17.26 -2.85
N SER A 24 0.46 16.77 -2.02
CA SER A 24 0.42 17.05 -0.58
C SER A 24 1.06 15.94 0.26
N VAL A 25 1.59 14.90 -0.37
CA VAL A 25 2.21 13.77 0.32
C VAL A 25 3.72 13.87 0.20
N THR A 26 4.40 13.85 1.36
CA THR A 26 5.86 13.76 1.43
C THR A 26 6.21 12.46 2.15
N LEU A 27 6.73 11.50 1.40
CA LEU A 27 7.10 10.20 1.98
C LEU A 27 8.16 10.38 3.07
N GLY A 28 7.99 9.63 4.15
CA GLY A 28 8.84 9.71 5.32
C GLY A 28 8.44 10.80 6.32
N THR A 29 7.58 11.73 5.91
CA THR A 29 7.10 12.83 6.76
C THR A 29 5.58 12.76 6.96
N THR A 30 4.81 12.65 5.86
CA THR A 30 3.36 12.51 5.94
C THR A 30 3.00 11.13 6.50
N ILE A 31 2.16 11.10 7.53
CA ILE A 31 1.73 9.85 8.14
C ILE A 31 0.62 9.24 7.27
N PRO A 32 0.78 7.98 6.81
CA PRO A 32 -0.27 7.34 6.03
C PRO A 32 -1.50 7.06 6.88
N ASN A 33 -2.67 7.12 6.25
CA ASN A 33 -3.92 6.75 6.90
C ASN A 33 -4.03 5.24 7.08
N ILE A 34 -3.50 4.48 6.13
CA ILE A 34 -3.45 3.03 6.18
C ILE A 34 -2.06 2.59 5.73
N SER A 35 -1.48 1.62 6.45
CA SER A 35 -0.21 1.01 6.08
C SER A 35 -0.37 -0.51 6.10
N ILE A 36 -0.02 -1.15 4.99
CA ILE A 36 -0.20 -2.58 4.81
C ILE A 36 1.16 -3.21 4.52
N GLY A 37 1.60 -4.12 5.39
CA GLY A 37 2.83 -4.85 5.18
C GLY A 37 2.59 -6.11 4.34
N VAL A 38 3.43 -6.32 3.34
CA VAL A 38 3.41 -7.54 2.52
C VAL A 38 4.80 -8.12 2.50
N GLY A 39 4.94 -9.34 2.99
CA GLY A 39 6.23 -10.03 3.03
C GLY A 39 6.83 -10.23 1.65
N GLY A 40 8.15 -10.43 1.58
CA GLY A 40 8.83 -10.72 0.33
C GLY A 40 8.46 -12.07 -0.23
N ALA A 41 8.53 -12.21 -1.54
CA ALA A 41 8.27 -13.47 -2.22
C ALA A 41 9.36 -14.50 -1.88
N ALA A 42 8.95 -15.73 -1.62
CA ALA A 42 9.89 -16.84 -1.36
C ALA A 42 9.97 -17.71 -2.63
N ALA A 43 11.17 -17.78 -3.21
CA ALA A 43 11.41 -18.56 -4.41
C ALA A 43 10.45 -18.18 -5.55
N THR A 44 9.45 -19.03 -5.83
CA THR A 44 8.49 -18.81 -6.90
C THR A 44 7.10 -18.41 -6.39
N VAL A 45 6.94 -18.20 -5.08
CA VAL A 45 5.64 -17.92 -4.47
C VAL A 45 5.57 -16.46 -4.05
N ALA A 46 4.69 -15.69 -4.69
CA ALA A 46 4.39 -14.33 -4.31
C ALA A 46 3.62 -14.29 -2.99
N GLN A 47 3.85 -13.24 -2.19
CA GLN A 47 3.10 -13.00 -0.98
C GLN A 47 1.96 -12.04 -1.27
N THR A 48 0.83 -12.22 -0.57
CA THR A 48 -0.36 -11.40 -0.77
C THR A 48 -0.89 -10.87 0.55
N ALA A 49 -1.58 -9.73 0.45
CA ALA A 49 -2.41 -9.21 1.53
C ALA A 49 -3.71 -8.73 0.91
N SER A 50 -4.85 -9.06 1.51
CA SER A 50 -6.13 -8.63 0.97
C SER A 50 -7.18 -8.46 2.05
N LEU A 51 -8.10 -7.55 1.78
CA LEU A 51 -9.28 -7.29 2.59
C LEU A 51 -10.39 -6.84 1.65
N MET A 52 -11.58 -7.41 1.83
CA MET A 52 -12.76 -6.98 1.06
C MET A 52 -13.96 -6.91 1.99
N GLY A 53 -14.81 -5.91 1.79
CA GLY A 53 -16.00 -5.75 2.61
C GLY A 53 -17.04 -4.85 1.96
N ALA A 54 -18.27 -4.96 2.44
CA ALA A 54 -19.37 -4.11 2.02
C ALA A 54 -19.33 -2.73 2.71
N ILE A 55 -18.56 -2.60 3.77
CA ILE A 55 -18.41 -1.37 4.54
C ILE A 55 -17.06 -0.75 4.21
N PRO A 56 -16.96 0.58 4.03
CA PRO A 56 -15.68 1.22 3.78
C PRO A 56 -14.69 0.96 4.92
N MET A 57 -13.48 0.55 4.60
CA MET A 57 -12.42 0.40 5.60
C MET A 57 -11.88 1.76 6.06
N HIS A 58 -11.98 2.77 5.22
CA HIS A 58 -11.61 4.15 5.52
C HIS A 58 -12.32 5.09 4.55
N ASN A 59 -12.76 6.23 5.05
CA ASN A 59 -13.41 7.24 4.22
C ASN A 59 -12.38 8.24 3.70
N PHE A 60 -12.07 8.17 2.42
CA PHE A 60 -11.12 9.08 1.78
C PHE A 60 -11.87 10.27 1.19
N SER A 61 -12.02 11.31 1.99
CA SER A 61 -12.82 12.49 1.63
C SER A 61 -12.11 13.43 0.64
N THR A 62 -10.80 13.38 0.54
CA THR A 62 -10.03 14.27 -0.33
C THR A 62 -9.55 13.55 -1.59
N ALA A 63 -8.79 12.50 -1.43
CA ALA A 63 -8.22 11.72 -2.54
C ALA A 63 -7.62 10.43 -2.01
N ILE A 64 -7.27 9.51 -2.90
CA ILE A 64 -6.51 8.32 -2.54
C ILE A 64 -5.16 8.43 -3.23
N SER A 65 -4.08 8.49 -2.45
CA SER A 65 -2.71 8.40 -2.96
C SER A 65 -2.04 7.19 -2.33
N ILE A 66 -1.21 6.49 -3.09
CA ILE A 66 -0.54 5.28 -2.64
C ILE A 66 0.96 5.35 -2.90
N ALA A 67 1.72 4.64 -2.08
CA ALA A 67 3.15 4.45 -2.28
C ALA A 67 3.58 3.10 -1.73
N GLY A 68 4.55 2.47 -2.40
CA GLY A 68 5.18 1.24 -1.91
C GLY A 68 6.58 1.55 -1.40
N THR A 69 6.86 1.22 -0.15
CA THR A 69 8.13 1.54 0.50
C THR A 69 8.72 0.36 1.25
N THR A 70 10.02 0.40 1.53
CA THR A 70 10.72 -0.70 2.22
C THR A 70 10.45 -0.73 3.72
N THR A 71 9.99 0.38 4.29
CA THR A 71 9.62 0.47 5.71
C THR A 71 8.22 1.07 5.84
N GLN A 72 7.58 0.82 6.98
CA GLN A 72 6.17 1.14 7.19
C GLN A 72 5.81 2.61 6.91
N ARG A 73 6.70 3.54 7.23
CA ARG A 73 6.48 4.97 7.03
C ARG A 73 7.67 5.63 6.35
N GLY A 74 8.39 4.85 5.57
CA GLY A 74 9.62 5.32 4.95
C GLY A 74 9.40 6.07 3.65
N SER A 75 10.51 6.42 3.03
CA SER A 75 10.54 7.14 1.76
C SER A 75 11.24 6.38 0.65
N THR A 76 11.88 5.25 0.96
CA THR A 76 12.62 4.45 -0.02
C THR A 76 11.65 3.51 -0.74
N ALA A 77 11.56 3.64 -2.05
CA ALA A 77 10.71 2.78 -2.87
C ALA A 77 11.14 1.31 -2.77
N CYS A 78 10.18 0.41 -2.73
CA CYS A 78 10.46 -1.04 -2.65
C CYS A 78 10.74 -1.67 -4.03
N GLY A 79 10.90 -0.86 -5.05
CA GLY A 79 11.22 -1.34 -6.39
C GLY A 79 9.98 -1.84 -7.14
N THR A 80 10.20 -2.74 -8.09
CA THR A 80 9.14 -3.33 -8.90
C THR A 80 8.66 -4.63 -8.28
N GLY A 81 7.44 -5.04 -8.62
CA GLY A 81 6.88 -6.31 -8.20
C GLY A 81 5.71 -6.23 -7.24
N LEU A 82 5.31 -5.03 -6.82
CA LEU A 82 4.11 -4.83 -6.00
C LEU A 82 2.94 -4.49 -6.90
N ASP A 83 1.97 -5.39 -6.98
CA ASP A 83 0.72 -5.19 -7.71
C ASP A 83 -0.36 -4.79 -6.71
N VAL A 84 -1.00 -3.65 -6.95
CA VAL A 84 -1.96 -3.07 -6.01
C VAL A 84 -3.33 -2.93 -6.67
N ASN A 85 -4.33 -3.45 -5.99
CA ASN A 85 -5.73 -3.30 -6.39
C ASN A 85 -6.49 -2.68 -5.21
N ILE A 86 -7.11 -1.53 -5.44
CA ILE A 86 -7.89 -0.82 -4.41
C ILE A 86 -9.35 -0.86 -4.82
N PHE A 87 -10.21 -1.30 -3.89
CA PHE A 87 -11.65 -1.34 -4.10
C PHE A 87 -12.28 -0.13 -3.40
N TYR A 88 -12.85 0.76 -4.19
CA TYR A 88 -13.44 2.00 -3.69
C TYR A 88 -14.79 2.25 -4.35
N LYS A 89 -15.49 3.24 -3.80
CA LYS A 89 -16.80 3.61 -4.30
C LYS A 89 -16.95 5.12 -4.38
#